data_54e80b15defc29c7186362f9dcae3c70
#
_entry.id   54e80b15defc29c7186362f9dcae3c70
#
_cell.length_a   1.000
_cell.length_b   1.000
_cell.length_c   1.000
_cell.angle_alpha   90.00
_cell.angle_beta   90.00
_cell.angle_gamma   90.00
#
_symmetry.space_group_name_H-M   'P 1'
#
loop_
_entity.id
_entity.type
_entity.pdbx_description
1 polymer ?
#
loop_
_entity_poly.entity_id
_entity_poly.type
_entity_poly.pdbx_seq_one_letter_code
_entity_poly.pdbx_strand_id
1 'polypeptide(L)'
;MNKTLQMVVSSLVICLYIGLIELLCRQKKLSRPNARKMIHVGVCLIVTLLTVLFVDYKIFVLLGIVFCVLMFVTRYILKLESLSDRREASLGEVFLPLGVAISAVLATNQQYFVSSMLILGIADTSAYYFGKKIESPRLFFGKTLVGSVACLATTFIICVFVVPVHNAIAIAFMVSLCELISPYGSDNLTLPIILSAITLVL
;
A
#
# COMPACT_ATOMS: atom_id res chain seq x y z
N MET A 1 25.41 1.27 6.43
CA MET A 1 24.84 0.23 7.30
C MET A 1 24.85 -1.10 6.56
N ASN A 2 25.23 -2.20 7.22
CA ASN A 2 25.25 -3.53 6.59
C ASN A 2 23.79 -3.94 6.20
N LYS A 3 23.62 -4.66 5.07
CA LYS A 3 22.30 -5.10 4.57
C LYS A 3 21.53 -5.93 5.62
N THR A 4 22.21 -6.80 6.34
CA THR A 4 21.58 -7.57 7.43
C THR A 4 21.00 -6.67 8.51
N LEU A 5 21.73 -5.62 8.93
CA LEU A 5 21.25 -4.68 9.93
C LEU A 5 20.07 -3.86 9.40
N GLN A 6 20.10 -3.45 8.12
CA GLN A 6 18.96 -2.78 7.46
C GLN A 6 17.69 -3.66 7.50
N MET A 7 17.83 -4.95 7.16
CA MET A 7 16.72 -5.90 7.20
C MET A 7 16.16 -6.08 8.61
N VAL A 8 17.04 -6.26 9.62
CA VAL A 8 16.63 -6.45 11.02
C VAL A 8 15.90 -5.20 11.53
N VAL A 9 16.48 -4.01 11.32
CA VAL A 9 15.85 -2.74 11.76
C VAL A 9 14.49 -2.53 11.07
N SER A 10 14.44 -2.74 9.76
CA SER A 10 13.19 -2.57 9.00
C SER A 10 12.10 -3.54 9.47
N SER A 11 12.46 -4.81 9.67
CA SER A 11 11.51 -5.82 10.17
C SER A 11 11.02 -5.47 11.57
N LEU A 12 11.91 -5.06 12.46
CA LEU A 12 11.57 -4.69 13.83
C LEU A 12 10.59 -3.51 13.87
N VAL A 13 10.89 -2.44 13.14
CA VAL A 13 10.03 -1.25 13.09
C VAL A 13 8.63 -1.59 12.54
N ILE A 14 8.56 -2.37 11.45
CA ILE A 14 7.28 -2.78 10.86
C ILE A 14 6.49 -3.68 11.84
N CYS A 15 7.15 -4.66 12.46
CA CYS A 15 6.49 -5.55 13.43
C CYS A 15 5.99 -4.79 14.67
N LEU A 16 6.77 -3.86 15.21
CA LEU A 16 6.36 -3.02 16.33
C LEU A 16 5.15 -2.15 15.97
N TYR A 17 5.14 -1.56 14.78
CA TYR A 17 4.00 -0.78 14.31
C TYR A 17 2.73 -1.63 14.17
N ILE A 18 2.82 -2.79 13.50
CA ILE A 18 1.67 -3.70 13.35
C ILE A 18 1.18 -4.17 14.73
N GLY A 19 2.10 -4.52 15.64
CA GLY A 19 1.77 -4.92 17.02
C GLY A 19 1.07 -3.82 17.82
N LEU A 20 1.48 -2.56 17.65
CA LEU A 20 0.82 -1.41 18.27
C LEU A 20 -0.63 -1.25 17.77
N ILE A 21 -0.85 -1.31 16.46
CA ILE A 21 -2.19 -1.20 15.88
C ILE A 21 -3.07 -2.37 16.29
N GLU A 22 -2.53 -3.59 16.33
CA GLU A 22 -3.24 -4.76 16.82
C GLU A 22 -3.67 -4.59 18.29
N LEU A 23 -2.78 -4.08 19.14
CA LEU A 23 -3.09 -3.81 20.56
C LEU A 23 -4.22 -2.78 20.68
N LEU A 24 -4.18 -1.68 19.92
CA LEU A 24 -5.24 -0.67 19.90
C LEU A 24 -6.59 -1.24 19.41
N CYS A 25 -6.53 -2.14 18.43
CA CYS A 25 -7.71 -2.82 17.89
C CYS A 25 -8.31 -3.76 18.95
N ARG A 26 -7.50 -4.57 19.64
CA ARG A 26 -7.94 -5.47 20.73
C ARG A 26 -8.51 -4.70 21.92
N GLN A 27 -7.95 -3.53 22.23
CA GLN A 27 -8.48 -2.64 23.26
C GLN A 27 -9.77 -1.91 22.82
N LYS A 28 -10.31 -2.20 21.64
CA LYS A 28 -11.49 -1.54 21.05
C LYS A 28 -11.36 0.00 20.87
N LYS A 29 -10.14 0.52 20.95
CA LYS A 29 -9.85 1.95 20.67
C LYS A 29 -9.87 2.25 19.16
N LEU A 30 -9.72 1.22 18.34
CA LEU A 30 -9.70 1.33 16.90
C LEU A 30 -10.63 0.27 16.28
N SER A 31 -11.47 0.69 15.34
CA SER A 31 -12.31 -0.27 14.60
C SER A 31 -11.47 -1.09 13.61
N ARG A 32 -11.82 -2.35 13.38
CA ARG A 32 -11.10 -3.25 12.46
C ARG A 32 -10.87 -2.64 11.07
N PRO A 33 -11.86 -2.03 10.39
CA PRO A 33 -11.62 -1.42 9.08
C PRO A 33 -10.59 -0.28 9.13
N ASN A 34 -10.64 0.55 10.17
CA ASN A 34 -9.69 1.64 10.36
C ASN A 34 -8.29 1.11 10.70
N ALA A 35 -8.20 0.08 11.57
CA ALA A 35 -6.93 -0.57 11.90
C ALA A 35 -6.23 -1.10 10.64
N ARG A 36 -6.98 -1.81 9.77
CA ARG A 36 -6.46 -2.33 8.51
C ARG A 36 -5.91 -1.22 7.60
N LYS A 37 -6.64 -0.13 7.44
CA LYS A 37 -6.18 1.03 6.64
C LYS A 37 -5.01 1.77 7.29
N MET A 38 -4.97 1.86 8.61
CA MET A 38 -3.82 2.42 9.33
C MET A 38 -2.57 1.56 9.15
N ILE A 39 -2.68 0.23 9.24
CA ILE A 39 -1.55 -0.67 8.95
C ILE A 39 -1.09 -0.46 7.50
N HIS A 40 -2.02 -0.44 6.57
CA HIS A 40 -1.72 -0.28 5.15
C HIS A 40 -0.92 1.02 4.88
N VAL A 41 -1.47 2.18 5.22
CA VAL A 41 -0.78 3.46 4.99
C VAL A 41 0.50 3.58 5.82
N GLY A 42 0.48 3.14 7.07
CA GLY A 42 1.63 3.28 7.96
C GLY A 42 2.81 2.41 7.54
N VAL A 43 2.58 1.17 7.09
CA VAL A 43 3.66 0.31 6.55
C VAL A 43 4.27 0.95 5.30
N CYS A 44 3.46 1.47 4.37
CA CYS A 44 3.96 2.16 3.19
C CYS A 44 4.79 3.40 3.55
N LEU A 45 4.34 4.20 4.53
CA LEU A 45 5.07 5.37 5.01
C LEU A 45 6.37 4.99 5.74
N ILE A 46 6.36 3.93 6.56
CA ILE A 46 7.56 3.41 7.23
C ILE A 46 8.58 2.93 6.20
N VAL A 47 8.16 2.15 5.20
CA VAL A 47 9.03 1.68 4.12
C VAL A 47 9.63 2.86 3.35
N THR A 48 8.81 3.86 3.03
CA THR A 48 9.25 5.11 2.38
C THR A 48 10.30 5.83 3.23
N LEU A 49 10.01 6.07 4.51
CA LEU A 49 10.89 6.78 5.43
C LEU A 49 12.23 6.07 5.60
N LEU A 50 12.20 4.75 5.82
CA LEU A 50 13.41 3.94 5.95
C LEU A 50 14.27 4.00 4.69
N THR A 51 13.63 3.92 3.50
CA THR A 51 14.31 4.00 2.20
C THR A 51 14.97 5.37 2.00
N VAL A 52 14.26 6.45 2.30
CA VAL A 52 14.79 7.81 2.15
C VAL A 52 15.96 8.08 3.10
N LEU A 53 15.89 7.56 4.34
CA LEU A 53 16.88 7.87 5.35
C LEU A 53 18.16 7.04 5.22
N PHE A 54 18.07 5.71 5.00
CA PHE A 54 19.26 4.87 5.10
C PHE A 54 19.16 3.43 4.56
N VAL A 55 18.03 3.03 4.01
CA VAL A 55 17.81 1.64 3.59
C VAL A 55 17.88 1.50 2.07
N ASP A 56 18.65 0.55 1.57
CA ASP A 56 18.59 0.14 0.17
C ASP A 56 17.21 -0.50 -0.10
N TYR A 57 16.42 0.13 -0.97
CA TYR A 57 15.06 -0.35 -1.27
C TYR A 57 15.00 -1.78 -1.82
N LYS A 58 16.09 -2.28 -2.41
CA LYS A 58 16.17 -3.67 -2.92
C LYS A 58 16.04 -4.73 -1.81
N ILE A 59 16.30 -4.39 -0.55
CA ILE A 59 16.05 -5.35 0.55
C ILE A 59 14.57 -5.68 0.73
N PHE A 60 13.68 -4.77 0.35
CA PHE A 60 12.24 -4.99 0.45
C PHE A 60 11.71 -6.06 -0.51
N VAL A 61 12.52 -6.53 -1.47
CA VAL A 61 12.21 -7.73 -2.25
C VAL A 61 12.11 -8.95 -1.31
N LEU A 62 13.16 -9.19 -0.56
CA LEU A 62 13.20 -10.33 0.36
C LEU A 62 12.23 -10.13 1.54
N LEU A 63 12.25 -8.95 2.15
CA LEU A 63 11.34 -8.64 3.27
C LEU A 63 9.88 -8.75 2.86
N GLY A 64 9.50 -8.24 1.69
CA GLY A 64 8.13 -8.35 1.20
C GLY A 64 7.68 -9.80 0.99
N ILE A 65 8.55 -10.67 0.45
CA ILE A 65 8.28 -12.09 0.32
C ILE A 65 8.11 -12.75 1.70
N VAL A 66 9.02 -12.48 2.64
CA VAL A 66 8.96 -13.04 4.00
C VAL A 66 7.69 -12.58 4.72
N PHE A 67 7.35 -11.29 4.65
CA PHE A 67 6.12 -10.77 5.24
C PHE A 67 4.86 -11.30 4.54
N CYS A 68 4.90 -11.53 3.22
CA CYS A 68 3.78 -12.15 2.49
C CYS A 68 3.48 -13.55 3.05
N VAL A 69 4.52 -14.39 3.20
CA VAL A 69 4.37 -15.72 3.82
C VAL A 69 3.91 -15.60 5.27
N LEU A 70 4.48 -14.68 6.04
CA LEU A 70 4.10 -14.44 7.43
C LEU A 70 2.62 -14.02 7.53
N MET A 71 2.15 -13.09 6.70
CA MET A 71 0.75 -12.65 6.69
C MET A 71 -0.19 -13.78 6.27
N PHE A 72 0.22 -14.61 5.32
CA PHE A 72 -0.55 -15.78 4.94
C PHE A 72 -0.69 -16.77 6.12
N VAL A 73 0.41 -17.06 6.81
CA VAL A 73 0.42 -17.94 7.99
C VAL A 73 -0.40 -17.31 9.14
N THR A 74 -0.21 -16.02 9.44
CA THR A 74 -0.94 -15.35 10.52
C THR A 74 -2.44 -15.27 10.27
N ARG A 75 -2.86 -15.17 9.01
CA ARG A 75 -4.28 -15.20 8.63
C ARG A 75 -4.97 -16.50 9.07
N TYR A 76 -4.30 -17.63 8.88
CA TYR A 76 -4.88 -18.95 9.17
C TYR A 76 -4.63 -19.40 10.59
N ILE A 77 -3.51 -19.04 11.24
CA ILE A 77 -3.08 -19.50 12.54
C ILE A 77 -3.38 -18.48 13.66
N LEU A 78 -2.86 -17.26 13.56
CA LEU A 78 -2.95 -16.26 14.65
C LEU A 78 -4.23 -15.42 14.61
N LYS A 79 -4.89 -15.31 13.46
CA LYS A 79 -6.16 -14.58 13.24
C LYS A 79 -6.14 -13.18 13.87
N LEU A 80 -5.15 -12.35 13.49
CA LEU A 80 -5.03 -10.98 13.99
C LEU A 80 -6.27 -10.16 13.64
N GLU A 81 -6.83 -9.47 14.64
CA GLU A 81 -8.10 -8.74 14.50
C GLU A 81 -7.97 -7.49 13.61
N SER A 82 -6.80 -6.86 13.61
CA SER A 82 -6.50 -5.66 12.82
C SER A 82 -6.30 -5.94 11.33
N LEU A 83 -5.96 -7.18 10.98
CA LEU A 83 -5.63 -7.56 9.61
C LEU A 83 -6.76 -8.35 8.93
N SER A 84 -7.47 -9.17 9.68
CA SER A 84 -8.47 -10.10 9.14
C SER A 84 -9.87 -9.50 9.11
N ASP A 85 -10.41 -9.29 7.93
CA ASP A 85 -11.85 -9.11 7.76
C ASP A 85 -12.50 -10.46 7.46
N ARG A 86 -13.15 -11.05 8.48
CA ARG A 86 -13.78 -12.35 8.35
C ARG A 86 -15.01 -12.36 7.43
N ARG A 87 -15.53 -11.18 7.07
CA ARG A 87 -16.74 -11.03 6.26
C ARG A 87 -16.45 -10.90 4.76
N GLU A 88 -15.22 -10.54 4.41
CA GLU A 88 -14.81 -10.34 3.01
C GLU A 88 -13.70 -11.33 2.63
N ALA A 89 -13.80 -11.90 1.45
CA ALA A 89 -12.76 -12.76 0.85
C ALA A 89 -11.48 -11.95 0.47
N SER A 90 -11.24 -10.81 1.15
CA SER A 90 -10.12 -9.91 0.85
C SER A 90 -8.80 -10.52 1.32
N LEU A 91 -7.83 -10.54 0.43
CA LEU A 91 -6.44 -10.93 0.69
C LEU A 91 -5.50 -9.72 0.77
N GLY A 92 -6.05 -8.53 0.99
CA GLY A 92 -5.27 -7.28 0.97
C GLY A 92 -4.08 -7.26 1.92
N GLU A 93 -4.16 -7.94 3.08
CA GLU A 93 -3.06 -8.08 4.03
C GLU A 93 -1.90 -8.93 3.51
N VAL A 94 -2.16 -9.89 2.62
CA VAL A 94 -1.15 -10.73 1.96
C VAL A 94 -0.61 -10.03 0.72
N PHE A 95 -1.49 -9.34 -0.02
CA PHE A 95 -1.10 -8.63 -1.24
C PHE A 95 -0.27 -7.38 -0.98
N LEU A 96 -0.42 -6.72 0.17
CA LEU A 96 0.36 -5.53 0.50
C LEU A 96 1.88 -5.82 0.52
N PRO A 97 2.42 -6.75 1.33
CA PRO A 97 3.84 -7.04 1.32
C PRO A 97 4.33 -7.61 -0.03
N LEU A 98 3.49 -8.34 -0.75
CA LEU A 98 3.82 -8.81 -2.10
C LEU A 98 3.92 -7.62 -3.08
N GLY A 99 3.02 -6.65 -2.99
CA GLY A 99 3.09 -5.41 -3.76
C GLY A 99 4.34 -4.59 -3.47
N VAL A 100 4.77 -4.52 -2.19
CA VAL A 100 6.04 -3.91 -1.80
C VAL A 100 7.23 -4.63 -2.47
N ALA A 101 7.24 -5.97 -2.45
CA ALA A 101 8.29 -6.77 -3.10
C ALA A 101 8.33 -6.52 -4.63
N ILE A 102 7.17 -6.53 -5.28
CA ILE A 102 7.06 -6.27 -6.72
C ILE A 102 7.54 -4.85 -7.06
N SER A 103 7.12 -3.84 -6.30
CA SER A 103 7.63 -2.48 -6.48
C SER A 103 9.15 -2.41 -6.35
N ALA A 104 9.72 -3.11 -5.36
CA ALA A 104 11.17 -3.14 -5.16
C ALA A 104 11.92 -3.88 -6.30
N VAL A 105 11.32 -4.89 -6.91
CA VAL A 105 11.90 -5.58 -8.09
C VAL A 105 11.88 -4.67 -9.30
N LEU A 106 10.72 -4.09 -9.60
CA LEU A 106 10.44 -3.41 -10.86
C LEU A 106 10.93 -1.95 -10.89
N ALA A 107 11.08 -1.30 -9.72
CA ALA A 107 11.55 0.07 -9.66
C ALA A 107 12.98 0.20 -10.22
N THR A 108 13.16 1.10 -11.18
CA THR A 108 14.45 1.40 -11.82
C THR A 108 15.38 2.20 -10.91
N ASN A 109 14.82 2.96 -9.97
CA ASN A 109 15.56 3.74 -8.98
C ASN A 109 14.75 3.93 -7.69
N GLN A 110 15.41 4.48 -6.66
CA GLN A 110 14.81 4.73 -5.35
C GLN A 110 13.60 5.67 -5.42
N GLN A 111 13.63 6.68 -6.28
CA GLN A 111 12.56 7.67 -6.38
C GLN A 111 11.26 7.05 -6.88
N TYR A 112 11.32 6.17 -7.88
CA TYR A 112 10.15 5.43 -8.35
C TYR A 112 9.62 4.43 -7.31
N PHE A 113 10.51 3.76 -6.57
CA PHE A 113 10.09 2.91 -5.48
C PHE A 113 9.33 3.69 -4.39
N VAL A 114 9.89 4.82 -3.94
CA VAL A 114 9.27 5.71 -2.96
C VAL A 114 7.90 6.20 -3.44
N SER A 115 7.81 6.64 -4.70
CA SER A 115 6.52 7.08 -5.28
C SER A 115 5.49 5.95 -5.30
N SER A 116 5.91 4.74 -5.65
CA SER A 116 5.02 3.56 -5.62
C SER A 116 4.50 3.29 -4.21
N MET A 117 5.34 3.40 -3.19
CA MET A 117 4.92 3.23 -1.79
C MET A 117 3.95 4.32 -1.34
N LEU A 118 4.20 5.58 -1.70
CA LEU A 118 3.32 6.71 -1.39
C LEU A 118 1.96 6.55 -2.09
N ILE A 119 1.93 6.17 -3.35
CA ILE A 119 0.69 5.94 -4.10
C ILE A 119 -0.07 4.76 -3.49
N LEU A 120 0.59 3.63 -3.27
CA LEU A 120 -0.02 2.45 -2.67
C LEU A 120 -0.61 2.74 -1.29
N GLY A 121 0.10 3.49 -0.44
CA GLY A 121 -0.35 3.83 0.91
C GLY A 121 -1.39 4.95 0.92
N ILE A 122 -1.06 6.11 0.34
CA ILE A 122 -1.85 7.33 0.52
C ILE A 122 -3.01 7.42 -0.47
N ALA A 123 -2.80 7.09 -1.76
CA ALA A 123 -3.85 7.24 -2.76
C ALA A 123 -5.00 6.24 -2.53
N ASP A 124 -4.72 4.95 -2.27
CA ASP A 124 -5.74 3.95 -1.92
C ASP A 124 -6.46 4.32 -0.60
N THR A 125 -5.71 4.80 0.39
CA THR A 125 -6.31 5.20 1.67
C THR A 125 -7.18 6.46 1.51
N SER A 126 -6.77 7.42 0.69
CA SER A 126 -7.58 8.60 0.37
C SER A 126 -8.88 8.21 -0.33
N ALA A 127 -8.81 7.30 -1.31
CA ALA A 127 -9.99 6.76 -1.98
C ALA A 127 -10.99 6.17 -0.97
N TYR A 128 -10.52 5.36 -0.04
CA TYR A 128 -11.35 4.76 1.01
C TYR A 128 -12.02 5.81 1.91
N TYR A 129 -11.24 6.76 2.46
CA TYR A 129 -11.78 7.72 3.43
C TYR A 129 -12.70 8.74 2.78
N PHE A 130 -12.34 9.31 1.65
CA PHE A 130 -13.20 10.27 0.93
C PHE A 130 -14.44 9.60 0.36
N GLY A 131 -14.29 8.41 -0.21
CA GLY A 131 -15.41 7.63 -0.72
C GLY A 131 -16.41 7.18 0.36
N LYS A 132 -15.95 7.03 1.61
CA LYS A 132 -16.81 6.72 2.76
C LYS A 132 -17.46 7.96 3.38
N LYS A 133 -16.76 9.11 3.37
CA LYS A 133 -17.18 10.34 4.05
C LYS A 133 -18.15 11.17 3.21
N ILE A 134 -18.00 11.14 1.90
CA ILE A 134 -18.78 11.95 0.97
C ILE A 134 -19.70 11.04 0.16
N GLU A 135 -21.00 11.30 0.25
CA GLU A 135 -21.98 10.56 -0.55
C GLU A 135 -21.78 10.84 -2.05
N SER A 136 -21.65 9.78 -2.82
CA SER A 136 -21.48 9.86 -4.27
C SER A 136 -21.90 8.54 -4.95
N PRO A 137 -22.14 8.54 -6.26
CA PRO A 137 -22.51 7.33 -6.98
C PRO A 137 -21.54 6.18 -6.72
N ARG A 138 -22.12 5.00 -6.43
CA ARG A 138 -21.33 3.76 -6.34
C ARG A 138 -21.03 3.26 -7.74
N LEU A 139 -19.80 2.89 -7.96
CA LEU A 139 -19.27 2.35 -9.20
C LEU A 139 -19.03 0.83 -9.04
N PHE A 140 -17.92 0.34 -9.58
CA PHE A 140 -17.60 -1.09 -9.52
C PHE A 140 -17.17 -1.53 -8.10
N PHE A 141 -17.54 -2.75 -7.70
CA PHE A 141 -17.17 -3.39 -6.43
C PHE A 141 -17.43 -2.55 -5.17
N GLY A 142 -18.47 -1.68 -5.20
CA GLY A 142 -18.83 -0.82 -4.08
C GLY A 142 -17.95 0.41 -3.89
N LYS A 143 -16.98 0.64 -4.77
CA LYS A 143 -16.18 1.87 -4.83
C LYS A 143 -17.02 3.06 -5.30
N THR A 144 -16.60 4.28 -5.00
CA THR A 144 -17.39 5.49 -5.23
C THR A 144 -16.67 6.46 -6.15
N LEU A 145 -17.43 7.29 -6.86
CA LEU A 145 -16.87 8.30 -7.75
C LEU A 145 -15.91 9.25 -7.03
N VAL A 146 -16.32 9.74 -5.84
CA VAL A 146 -15.48 10.64 -5.03
C VAL A 146 -14.20 9.92 -4.57
N GLY A 147 -14.27 8.64 -4.23
CA GLY A 147 -13.10 7.83 -3.92
C GLY A 147 -12.11 7.75 -5.08
N SER A 148 -12.61 7.47 -6.29
CA SER A 148 -11.75 7.43 -7.49
C SER A 148 -11.15 8.78 -7.83
N VAL A 149 -11.91 9.88 -7.69
CA VAL A 149 -11.37 11.24 -7.86
C VAL A 149 -10.30 11.55 -6.81
N ALA A 150 -10.49 11.14 -5.56
CA ALA A 150 -9.49 11.32 -4.50
C ALA A 150 -8.21 10.51 -4.80
N CYS A 151 -8.33 9.28 -5.29
CA CYS A 151 -7.20 8.47 -5.75
C CYS A 151 -6.43 9.16 -6.88
N LEU A 152 -7.15 9.64 -7.90
CA LEU A 152 -6.59 10.34 -9.04
C LEU A 152 -5.83 11.61 -8.60
N ALA A 153 -6.46 12.47 -7.80
CA ALA A 153 -5.86 13.72 -7.33
C ALA A 153 -4.61 13.45 -6.48
N THR A 154 -4.67 12.49 -5.56
CA THR A 154 -3.54 12.14 -4.70
C THR A 154 -2.39 11.55 -5.50
N THR A 155 -2.67 10.67 -6.45
CA THR A 155 -1.66 10.10 -7.35
C THR A 155 -1.02 11.19 -8.20
N PHE A 156 -1.80 12.08 -8.77
CA PHE A 156 -1.28 13.22 -9.56
C PHE A 156 -0.33 14.08 -8.73
N ILE A 157 -0.73 14.46 -7.51
CA ILE A 157 0.11 15.27 -6.61
C ILE A 157 1.44 14.56 -6.31
N ILE A 158 1.44 13.24 -6.10
CA ILE A 158 2.69 12.50 -5.86
C ILE A 158 3.55 12.47 -7.13
N CYS A 159 2.95 12.18 -8.28
CA CYS A 159 3.67 11.99 -9.54
C CYS A 159 4.27 13.28 -10.10
N VAL A 160 3.64 14.45 -9.92
CA VAL A 160 4.11 15.71 -10.48
C VAL A 160 5.49 16.12 -9.95
N PHE A 161 5.92 15.59 -8.79
CA PHE A 161 7.27 15.80 -8.24
C PHE A 161 8.34 14.83 -8.78
N VAL A 162 7.94 13.85 -9.59
CA VAL A 162 8.81 12.73 -10.00
C VAL A 162 8.93 12.62 -11.51
N VAL A 163 7.86 12.94 -12.23
CA VAL A 163 7.79 12.83 -13.70
C VAL A 163 7.19 14.09 -14.31
N PRO A 164 7.38 14.33 -15.62
CA PRO A 164 6.73 15.43 -16.33
C PRO A 164 5.19 15.41 -16.15
N VAL A 165 4.58 16.60 -16.16
CA VAL A 165 3.14 16.77 -15.83
C VAL A 165 2.23 15.91 -16.72
N HIS A 166 2.51 15.78 -18.01
CA HIS A 166 1.72 14.95 -18.91
C HIS A 166 1.76 13.46 -18.53
N ASN A 167 2.92 12.96 -18.09
CA ASN A 167 3.08 11.61 -17.58
C ASN A 167 2.38 11.45 -16.23
N ALA A 168 2.47 12.45 -15.36
CA ALA A 168 1.76 12.45 -14.07
C ALA A 168 0.24 12.33 -14.25
N ILE A 169 -0.34 13.03 -15.25
CA ILE A 169 -1.77 12.92 -15.59
C ILE A 169 -2.09 11.50 -16.07
N ALA A 170 -1.31 10.94 -16.98
CA ALA A 170 -1.52 9.60 -17.50
C ALA A 170 -1.44 8.54 -16.40
N ILE A 171 -0.40 8.61 -15.55
CA ILE A 171 -0.23 7.71 -14.40
C ILE A 171 -1.41 7.82 -13.43
N ALA A 172 -1.81 9.03 -13.07
CA ALA A 172 -2.92 9.25 -12.13
C ALA A 172 -4.24 8.68 -12.66
N PHE A 173 -4.50 8.85 -13.95
CA PHE A 173 -5.69 8.27 -14.58
C PHE A 173 -5.66 6.74 -14.57
N MET A 174 -4.54 6.14 -14.98
CA MET A 174 -4.38 4.68 -15.03
C MET A 174 -4.46 4.05 -13.63
N VAL A 175 -3.83 4.66 -12.63
CA VAL A 175 -3.87 4.21 -11.24
C VAL A 175 -5.29 4.29 -10.68
N SER A 176 -6.00 5.41 -10.91
CA SER A 176 -7.37 5.57 -10.44
C SER A 176 -8.32 4.57 -11.11
N LEU A 177 -8.14 4.32 -12.41
CA LEU A 177 -8.91 3.31 -13.13
C LEU A 177 -8.64 1.90 -12.60
N CYS A 178 -7.37 1.58 -12.39
CA CYS A 178 -6.96 0.29 -11.83
C CYS A 178 -7.50 0.09 -10.40
N GLU A 179 -7.42 1.13 -9.55
CA GLU A 179 -8.03 1.11 -8.22
C GLU A 179 -9.52 0.80 -8.33
N LEU A 180 -10.24 1.51 -9.21
CA LEU A 180 -11.68 1.37 -9.40
C LEU A 180 -12.12 -0.05 -9.79
N ILE A 181 -11.36 -0.74 -10.65
CA ILE A 181 -11.70 -2.08 -11.15
C ILE A 181 -11.11 -3.22 -10.32
N SER A 182 -10.29 -2.92 -9.31
CA SER A 182 -9.63 -3.93 -8.46
C SER A 182 -10.56 -4.36 -7.31
N PRO A 183 -11.01 -5.64 -7.27
CA PRO A 183 -11.84 -6.15 -6.18
C PRO A 183 -11.00 -6.62 -4.99
N TYR A 184 -11.60 -6.65 -3.82
CA TYR A 184 -11.16 -7.41 -2.63
C TYR A 184 -9.70 -7.21 -2.18
N GLY A 185 -9.14 -6.01 -2.37
CA GLY A 185 -7.76 -5.70 -1.96
C GLY A 185 -6.70 -6.10 -2.99
N SER A 186 -7.10 -6.50 -4.21
CA SER A 186 -6.16 -6.78 -5.30
C SER A 186 -5.46 -5.51 -5.84
N ASP A 187 -5.99 -4.32 -5.52
CA ASP A 187 -5.33 -3.03 -5.75
C ASP A 187 -3.90 -3.00 -5.17
N ASN A 188 -3.67 -3.61 -4.01
CA ASN A 188 -2.35 -3.72 -3.41
C ASN A 188 -1.31 -4.45 -4.29
N LEU A 189 -1.76 -5.26 -5.23
CA LEU A 189 -0.91 -5.97 -6.18
C LEU A 189 -0.90 -5.30 -7.55
N THR A 190 -2.06 -4.88 -8.03
CA THR A 190 -2.21 -4.35 -9.39
C THR A 190 -1.63 -2.95 -9.53
N LEU A 191 -1.71 -2.09 -8.51
CA LEU A 191 -1.13 -0.75 -8.54
C LEU A 191 0.39 -0.76 -8.71
N PRO A 192 1.18 -1.54 -7.93
CA PRO A 192 2.62 -1.67 -8.14
C PRO A 192 3.01 -2.13 -9.54
N ILE A 193 2.28 -3.09 -10.10
CA ILE A 193 2.56 -3.62 -11.45
C ILE A 193 2.35 -2.52 -12.51
N ILE A 194 1.21 -1.83 -12.44
CA ILE A 194 0.87 -0.78 -13.42
C ILE A 194 1.84 0.41 -13.31
N LEU A 195 2.12 0.87 -12.09
CA LEU A 195 3.08 1.95 -11.88
C LEU A 195 4.45 1.61 -12.48
N SER A 196 4.92 0.40 -12.23
CA SER A 196 6.22 -0.04 -12.75
C SER A 196 6.21 -0.23 -14.26
N ALA A 197 5.13 -0.76 -14.84
CA ALA A 197 5.00 -0.90 -16.28
C ALA A 197 5.01 0.47 -16.99
N ILE A 198 4.31 1.46 -16.44
CA ILE A 198 4.28 2.81 -17.01
C ILE A 198 5.65 3.49 -16.89
N THR A 199 6.34 3.34 -15.76
CA THR A 199 7.67 3.94 -15.57
C THR A 199 8.79 3.27 -16.38
N LEU A 200 8.55 2.09 -16.96
CA LEU A 200 9.46 1.45 -17.91
C LEU A 200 9.26 1.95 -19.35
N VAL A 201 8.11 2.52 -19.66
CA VAL A 201 7.74 2.98 -21.01
C VAL A 201 7.95 4.50 -21.16
N LEU A 202 7.93 5.24 -20.05
CA LEU A 202 8.12 6.71 -20.01
C LEU A 202 9.56 7.09 -19.69
#